data_75be629ee9559969756d613828850202
#
_entry.id   75be629ee9559969756d613828850202
#
_cell.length_a   1.000
_cell.length_b   1.000
_cell.length_c   1.000
_cell.angle_alpha   90.00
_cell.angle_beta   90.00
_cell.angle_gamma   90.00
#
_symmetry.space_group_name_H-M   'P 1'
#
loop_
_entity.id
_entity.type
_entity.pdbx_description
1 polymer ?
#
loop_
_entity_poly.entity_id
_entity_poly.type
_entity_poly.pdbx_seq_one_letter_code
_entity_poly.pdbx_strand_id
1 'polypeptide(L)'
;ERIGAELQVATQIQASMLPRIFPPFPERKDINIYATMDPAREVGGDFYDFFLIDQTHLGMVVADVSGKGVPAALFMVIAKTLIKDHACSDPDPAAVFTWVNQQLCESNEAGLFVTAWMGILNLHTGQVEYVNAGHNPPVLTGQDGEFHYLKQKSGLVLAGMEEFIYQKATFQLKQGDRLF
;
A
#
# COMPACT_ATOMS: atom_id res chain seq x y z
N GLU A 1 -33.26 4.18 7.56
CA GLU A 1 -32.79 5.53 7.15
C GLU A 1 -31.55 5.98 7.92
N ARG A 2 -31.52 5.89 9.27
CA ARG A 2 -30.38 6.36 10.09
C ARG A 2 -29.08 5.61 9.80
N ILE A 3 -29.10 4.28 9.73
CA ILE A 3 -27.91 3.44 9.45
C ILE A 3 -27.33 3.78 8.06
N GLY A 4 -28.18 4.04 7.06
CA GLY A 4 -27.71 4.44 5.73
C GLY A 4 -26.97 5.78 5.73
N ALA A 5 -27.45 6.75 6.51
CA ALA A 5 -26.77 8.04 6.65
C ALA A 5 -25.43 7.93 7.37
N GLU A 6 -25.34 7.10 8.41
CA GLU A 6 -24.08 6.84 9.12
C GLU A 6 -23.05 6.14 8.21
N LEU A 7 -23.48 5.18 7.39
CA LEU A 7 -22.62 4.53 6.40
C LEU A 7 -22.11 5.51 5.31
N GLN A 8 -22.96 6.44 4.85
CA GLN A 8 -22.52 7.48 3.91
C GLN A 8 -21.41 8.36 4.50
N VAL A 9 -21.53 8.73 5.78
CA VAL A 9 -20.49 9.48 6.48
C VAL A 9 -19.20 8.65 6.58
N ALA A 10 -19.30 7.37 6.93
CA ALA A 10 -18.15 6.47 6.96
C ALA A 10 -17.45 6.35 5.60
N THR A 11 -18.24 6.26 4.51
CA THR A 11 -17.71 6.28 3.13
C THR A 11 -16.90 7.55 2.85
N GLN A 12 -17.44 8.71 3.22
CA GLN A 12 -16.75 9.98 3.01
C GLN A 12 -15.45 10.08 3.81
N ILE A 13 -15.46 9.62 5.06
CA ILE A 13 -14.27 9.59 5.91
C ILE A 13 -13.22 8.68 5.28
N GLN A 14 -13.58 7.44 4.93
CA GLN A 14 -12.65 6.49 4.32
C GLN A 14 -12.08 7.01 2.99
N ALA A 15 -12.92 7.54 2.12
CA ALA A 15 -12.48 8.12 0.86
C ALA A 15 -11.54 9.33 1.08
N SER A 16 -11.72 10.10 2.16
CA SER A 16 -10.82 11.22 2.47
C SER A 16 -9.44 10.78 2.96
N MET A 17 -9.29 9.54 3.41
CA MET A 17 -8.01 8.98 3.87
C MET A 17 -7.09 8.57 2.72
N LEU A 18 -7.64 8.35 1.52
CA LEU A 18 -6.85 8.03 0.33
C LEU A 18 -6.37 9.30 -0.37
N PRO A 19 -5.17 9.31 -0.94
CA PRO A 19 -4.72 10.40 -1.80
C PRO A 19 -5.67 10.56 -3.00
N ARG A 20 -6.24 11.74 -3.21
CA ARG A 20 -7.25 12.02 -4.25
C ARG A 20 -6.92 13.19 -5.16
N ILE A 21 -5.89 13.95 -4.82
CA ILE A 21 -5.46 15.13 -5.61
C ILE A 21 -4.28 14.70 -6.47
N PHE A 22 -4.41 14.88 -7.78
CA PHE A 22 -3.38 14.54 -8.75
C PHE A 22 -3.04 15.74 -9.64
N PRO A 23 -1.76 16.03 -9.89
CA PRO A 23 -0.61 15.33 -9.33
C PRO A 23 -0.47 15.58 -7.81
N PRO A 24 -0.04 14.55 -7.03
CA PRO A 24 0.05 14.70 -5.57
C PRO A 24 1.19 15.60 -5.12
N PHE A 25 2.22 15.74 -5.96
CA PHE A 25 3.41 16.56 -5.71
C PHE A 25 3.64 17.48 -6.91
N PRO A 26 2.87 18.59 -7.05
CA PRO A 26 2.86 19.40 -8.27
C PRO A 26 4.21 20.10 -8.58
N GLU A 27 5.04 20.34 -7.59
CA GLU A 27 6.40 20.88 -7.76
C GLU A 27 7.40 19.85 -8.30
N ARG A 28 7.11 18.56 -8.20
CA ARG A 28 7.97 17.50 -8.73
C ARG A 28 7.66 17.21 -10.19
N LYS A 29 8.71 17.24 -11.03
CA LYS A 29 8.62 16.94 -12.47
C LYS A 29 9.29 15.62 -12.85
N ASP A 30 9.91 14.96 -11.89
CA ASP A 30 10.65 13.70 -12.04
C ASP A 30 9.78 12.46 -11.86
N ILE A 31 8.55 12.62 -11.35
CA ILE A 31 7.59 11.53 -11.16
C ILE A 31 6.20 11.94 -11.62
N ASN A 32 5.43 10.96 -12.08
CA ASN A 32 3.99 11.09 -12.34
C ASN A 32 3.27 9.93 -11.65
N ILE A 33 2.26 10.23 -10.83
CA ILE A 33 1.52 9.26 -10.05
C ILE A 33 0.04 9.45 -10.32
N TYR A 34 -0.66 8.35 -10.52
CA TYR A 34 -2.11 8.31 -10.58
C TYR A 34 -2.63 7.05 -9.87
N ALA A 35 -3.72 7.17 -9.14
CA ALA A 35 -4.44 6.05 -8.57
C ALA A 35 -5.94 6.33 -8.52
N THR A 36 -6.72 5.28 -8.58
CA THR A 36 -8.17 5.31 -8.41
C THR A 36 -8.64 4.05 -7.70
N MET A 37 -9.73 4.15 -6.98
CA MET A 37 -10.38 3.04 -6.31
C MET A 37 -11.89 3.24 -6.33
N ASP A 38 -12.60 2.23 -6.81
CA ASP A 38 -14.07 2.17 -6.78
C ASP A 38 -14.49 1.05 -5.82
N PRO A 39 -14.94 1.37 -4.60
CA PRO A 39 -15.33 0.34 -3.65
C PRO A 39 -16.59 -0.39 -4.12
N ALA A 40 -16.61 -1.72 -3.95
CA ALA A 40 -17.76 -2.56 -4.35
C ALA A 40 -18.99 -2.39 -3.43
N ARG A 41 -18.81 -1.77 -2.28
CA ARG A 41 -19.87 -1.41 -1.30
C ARG A 41 -19.63 0.02 -0.81
N GLU A 42 -20.46 0.47 0.12
CA GLU A 42 -20.35 1.80 0.72
C GLU A 42 -18.97 2.03 1.33
N VAL A 43 -18.39 1.01 1.99
CA VAL A 43 -17.02 1.00 2.52
C VAL A 43 -16.30 -0.29 2.11
N GLY A 44 -14.98 -0.22 1.93
CA GLY A 44 -14.15 -1.33 1.45
C GLY A 44 -12.89 -1.56 2.26
N GLY A 45 -12.24 -2.71 2.00
CA GLY A 45 -10.95 -3.07 2.58
C GLY A 45 -9.76 -2.66 1.74
N ASP A 46 -9.97 -2.40 0.45
CA ASP A 46 -8.91 -1.98 -0.47
C ASP A 46 -8.38 -0.60 -0.13
N PHE A 47 -7.08 -0.41 -0.30
CA PHE A 47 -6.47 0.91 -0.24
C PHE A 47 -5.18 1.00 -1.04
N TYR A 48 -4.86 2.20 -1.42
CA TYR A 48 -3.54 2.59 -1.88
C TYR A 48 -3.05 3.79 -1.06
N ASP A 49 -1.75 3.96 -1.01
CA ASP A 49 -1.13 5.14 -0.45
C ASP A 49 0.18 5.46 -1.16
N PHE A 50 0.50 6.73 -1.25
CA PHE A 50 1.82 7.19 -1.67
C PHE A 50 2.14 8.48 -0.92
N PHE A 51 3.34 8.56 -0.42
CA PHE A 51 3.80 9.66 0.42
C PHE A 51 5.31 9.84 0.32
N LEU A 52 5.74 11.07 0.41
CA LEU A 52 7.17 11.35 0.57
C LEU A 52 7.58 11.05 2.01
N ILE A 53 8.53 10.13 2.16
CA ILE A 53 9.17 9.83 3.44
C ILE A 53 10.14 10.95 3.79
N ASP A 54 10.90 11.37 2.80
CA ASP A 54 11.79 12.52 2.82
C ASP A 54 11.89 13.14 1.41
N GLN A 55 12.85 14.03 1.18
CA GLN A 55 13.02 14.68 -0.12
C GLN A 55 13.45 13.73 -1.26
N THR A 56 13.94 12.54 -0.91
CA THR A 56 14.53 11.58 -1.85
C THR A 56 13.83 10.24 -1.91
N HIS A 57 12.92 9.94 -0.98
CA HIS A 57 12.26 8.65 -0.88
C HIS A 57 10.74 8.77 -0.94
N LEU A 58 10.16 8.04 -1.87
CA LEU A 58 8.71 7.91 -2.06
C LEU A 58 8.25 6.52 -1.60
N GLY A 59 7.37 6.48 -0.62
CA GLY A 59 6.65 5.25 -0.24
C GLY A 59 5.42 5.07 -1.11
N MET A 60 5.21 3.84 -1.58
CA MET A 60 4.07 3.41 -2.39
C MET A 60 3.47 2.14 -1.79
N VAL A 61 2.16 2.09 -1.64
CA VAL A 61 1.46 0.94 -1.06
C VAL A 61 0.19 0.65 -1.85
N VAL A 62 -0.07 -0.63 -2.10
CA VAL A 62 -1.35 -1.15 -2.58
C VAL A 62 -1.72 -2.36 -1.74
N ALA A 63 -2.95 -2.42 -1.24
CA ALA A 63 -3.35 -3.46 -0.31
C ALA A 63 -4.85 -3.77 -0.38
N ASP A 64 -5.21 -4.99 0.03
CA ASP A 64 -6.57 -5.48 0.12
C ASP A 64 -6.76 -6.23 1.44
N VAL A 65 -7.73 -5.79 2.23
CA VAL A 65 -8.13 -6.45 3.49
C VAL A 65 -9.15 -7.55 3.20
N SER A 66 -8.95 -8.71 3.77
CA SER A 66 -9.90 -9.81 3.67
C SER A 66 -11.28 -9.43 4.23
N GLY A 67 -12.34 -10.01 3.67
CA GLY A 67 -13.70 -9.70 4.08
C GLY A 67 -14.29 -8.50 3.33
N LYS A 68 -15.39 -7.95 3.85
CA LYS A 68 -16.15 -6.86 3.21
C LYS A 68 -16.85 -6.00 4.25
N GLY A 69 -17.19 -4.77 3.83
CA GLY A 69 -17.96 -3.84 4.64
C GLY A 69 -17.19 -3.26 5.83
N VAL A 70 -17.92 -2.92 6.88
CA VAL A 70 -17.39 -2.14 8.00
C VAL A 70 -16.18 -2.79 8.70
N PRO A 71 -16.16 -4.11 9.01
CA PRO A 71 -14.99 -4.72 9.63
C PRO A 71 -13.72 -4.57 8.79
N ALA A 72 -13.80 -4.86 7.48
CA ALA A 72 -12.67 -4.70 6.56
C ALA A 72 -12.23 -3.23 6.45
N ALA A 73 -13.18 -2.30 6.41
CA ALA A 73 -12.91 -0.87 6.36
C ALA A 73 -12.16 -0.35 7.60
N LEU A 74 -12.55 -0.80 8.79
CA LEU A 74 -11.86 -0.45 10.04
C LEU A 74 -10.44 -1.01 10.07
N PHE A 75 -10.27 -2.27 9.67
CA PHE A 75 -8.96 -2.90 9.62
C PHE A 75 -8.04 -2.23 8.59
N MET A 76 -8.61 -1.78 7.46
CA MET A 76 -7.90 -1.00 6.45
C MET A 76 -7.32 0.29 7.02
N VAL A 77 -8.11 1.04 7.81
CA VAL A 77 -7.66 2.30 8.43
C VAL A 77 -6.45 2.04 9.33
N ILE A 78 -6.52 0.99 10.13
CA ILE A 78 -5.43 0.60 11.04
C ILE A 78 -4.18 0.24 10.22
N ALA A 79 -4.31 -0.69 9.26
CA ALA A 79 -3.19 -1.15 8.44
C ALA A 79 -2.52 0.01 7.68
N LYS A 80 -3.32 0.85 7.01
CA LYS A 80 -2.83 2.02 6.26
C LYS A 80 -2.05 2.98 7.16
N THR A 81 -2.60 3.28 8.33
CA THR A 81 -1.99 4.22 9.28
C THR A 81 -0.67 3.69 9.82
N LEU A 82 -0.64 2.44 10.25
CA LEU A 82 0.57 1.79 10.78
C LEU A 82 1.68 1.70 9.73
N ILE A 83 1.35 1.34 8.49
CA ILE A 83 2.34 1.26 7.41
C ILE A 83 2.99 2.61 7.17
N LYS A 84 2.20 3.67 7.01
CA LYS A 84 2.73 5.01 6.75
C LYS A 84 3.55 5.54 7.91
N ASP A 85 3.04 5.41 9.13
CA ASP A 85 3.71 5.91 10.33
C ASP A 85 5.08 5.27 10.53
N HIS A 86 5.13 3.93 10.44
CA HIS A 86 6.40 3.21 10.61
C HIS A 86 7.38 3.49 9.46
N ALA A 87 6.91 3.57 8.21
CA ALA A 87 7.75 3.88 7.05
C ALA A 87 8.41 5.26 7.14
N CYS A 88 7.74 6.24 7.75
CA CYS A 88 8.33 7.56 7.98
C CYS A 88 9.44 7.54 9.07
N SER A 89 9.42 6.55 9.95
CA SER A 89 10.41 6.40 11.02
C SER A 89 11.57 5.48 10.62
N ASP A 90 11.26 4.42 9.90
CA ASP A 90 12.24 3.43 9.41
C ASP A 90 11.89 3.07 7.95
N PRO A 91 12.57 3.69 6.96
CA PRO A 91 12.25 3.52 5.54
C PRO A 91 12.80 2.19 4.96
N ASP A 92 12.62 1.09 5.66
CA ASP A 92 12.89 -0.26 5.17
C ASP A 92 11.56 -1.03 5.02
N PRO A 93 11.12 -1.39 3.80
CA PRO A 93 9.82 -2.02 3.60
C PRO A 93 9.70 -3.39 4.30
N ALA A 94 10.81 -4.11 4.50
CA ALA A 94 10.80 -5.37 5.24
C ALA A 94 10.61 -5.14 6.74
N ALA A 95 11.28 -4.16 7.32
CA ALA A 95 11.09 -3.76 8.72
C ALA A 95 9.67 -3.25 8.95
N VAL A 96 9.16 -2.40 8.05
CA VAL A 96 7.77 -1.89 8.10
C VAL A 96 6.77 -3.05 8.16
N PHE A 97 6.83 -3.98 7.20
CA PHE A 97 5.85 -5.07 7.15
C PHE A 97 6.00 -6.05 8.31
N THR A 98 7.23 -6.31 8.77
CA THR A 98 7.46 -7.17 9.94
C THR A 98 6.83 -6.56 11.20
N TRP A 99 7.05 -5.29 11.45
CA TRP A 99 6.47 -4.59 12.60
C TRP A 99 4.95 -4.46 12.49
N VAL A 100 4.44 -4.03 11.33
CA VAL A 100 2.98 -3.88 11.09
C VAL A 100 2.27 -5.22 11.25
N ASN A 101 2.85 -6.32 10.75
CA ASN A 101 2.31 -7.67 10.92
C ASN A 101 2.12 -8.02 12.40
N GLN A 102 3.12 -7.77 13.23
CA GLN A 102 3.04 -7.99 14.68
C GLN A 102 1.90 -7.18 15.31
N GLN A 103 1.84 -5.88 15.00
CA GLN A 103 0.79 -5.00 15.53
C GLN A 103 -0.62 -5.44 15.10
N LEU A 104 -0.79 -5.86 13.85
CA LEU A 104 -2.09 -6.34 13.35
C LEU A 104 -2.49 -7.68 13.96
N CYS A 105 -1.55 -8.53 14.34
CA CYS A 105 -1.83 -9.81 15.00
C CYS A 105 -2.30 -9.64 16.45
N GLU A 106 -1.81 -8.62 17.19
CA GLU A 106 -2.06 -8.44 18.61
C GLU A 106 -3.55 -8.34 18.99
N SER A 107 -4.40 -7.79 18.13
CA SER A 107 -5.82 -7.53 18.42
C SER A 107 -6.74 -7.98 17.29
N ASN A 108 -6.44 -9.11 16.69
CA ASN A 108 -7.14 -9.61 15.49
C ASN A 108 -8.13 -10.75 15.83
N GLU A 109 -9.06 -10.51 16.76
CA GLU A 109 -10.09 -11.49 17.12
C GLU A 109 -11.00 -11.87 15.94
N ALA A 110 -11.19 -10.95 14.98
CA ALA A 110 -11.99 -11.18 13.79
C ALA A 110 -11.29 -12.09 12.75
N GLY A 111 -9.99 -12.38 12.92
CA GLY A 111 -9.22 -13.21 12.00
C GLY A 111 -9.08 -12.60 10.59
N LEU A 112 -9.03 -11.28 10.48
CA LEU A 112 -8.80 -10.59 9.21
C LEU A 112 -7.31 -10.63 8.83
N PHE A 113 -7.03 -10.56 7.54
CA PHE A 113 -5.66 -10.44 7.03
C PHE A 113 -5.61 -9.39 5.91
N VAL A 114 -4.40 -8.96 5.56
CA VAL A 114 -4.17 -7.98 4.51
C VAL A 114 -3.18 -8.55 3.51
N THR A 115 -3.55 -8.56 2.24
CA THR A 115 -2.57 -8.67 1.17
C THR A 115 -2.03 -7.28 0.86
N ALA A 116 -0.73 -7.13 0.76
CA ALA A 116 -0.12 -5.83 0.53
C ALA A 116 1.16 -5.92 -0.29
N TRP A 117 1.38 -4.92 -1.13
CA TRP A 117 2.65 -4.64 -1.75
C TRP A 117 3.11 -3.25 -1.30
N MET A 118 4.36 -3.13 -0.92
CA MET A 118 4.98 -1.85 -0.57
C MET A 118 6.32 -1.71 -1.27
N GLY A 119 6.53 -0.55 -1.91
CA GLY A 119 7.81 -0.15 -2.47
C GLY A 119 8.28 1.19 -1.92
N ILE A 120 9.57 1.34 -1.73
CA ILE A 120 10.23 2.61 -1.41
C ILE A 120 11.17 2.94 -2.56
N LEU A 121 10.83 3.99 -3.30
CA LEU A 121 11.59 4.48 -4.44
C LEU A 121 12.57 5.57 -4.00
N ASN A 122 13.85 5.35 -4.29
CA ASN A 122 14.83 6.41 -4.23
C ASN A 122 14.74 7.26 -5.51
N LEU A 123 14.30 8.50 -5.38
CA LEU A 123 14.01 9.40 -6.49
C LEU A 123 15.25 9.90 -7.23
N HIS A 124 16.45 9.79 -6.61
CA HIS A 124 17.70 10.15 -7.29
C HIS A 124 18.26 9.00 -8.11
N THR A 125 18.18 7.78 -7.58
CA THR A 125 18.81 6.63 -8.22
C THR A 125 17.85 5.80 -9.07
N GLY A 126 16.54 5.91 -8.82
CA GLY A 126 15.51 5.06 -9.42
C GLY A 126 15.44 3.65 -8.83
N GLN A 127 16.25 3.34 -7.80
CA GLN A 127 16.17 2.06 -7.11
C GLN A 127 14.90 1.96 -6.28
N VAL A 128 14.20 0.84 -6.38
CA VAL A 128 13.05 0.49 -5.55
C VAL A 128 13.40 -0.69 -4.67
N GLU A 129 13.29 -0.51 -3.37
CA GLU A 129 13.24 -1.62 -2.40
C GLU A 129 11.78 -1.94 -2.13
N TYR A 130 11.40 -3.22 -2.13
CA TYR A 130 9.99 -3.59 -1.99
C TYR A 130 9.78 -4.93 -1.29
N VAL A 131 8.58 -5.09 -0.75
CA VAL A 131 8.07 -6.32 -0.15
C VAL A 131 6.68 -6.61 -0.71
N ASN A 132 6.41 -7.89 -0.94
CA ASN A 132 5.08 -8.38 -1.28
C ASN A 132 4.60 -9.34 -0.18
N ALA A 133 3.49 -9.03 0.43
CA ALA A 133 2.81 -9.81 1.46
C ALA A 133 1.52 -10.43 0.87
N GLY A 134 1.68 -11.43 0.00
CA GLY A 134 0.55 -12.16 -0.59
C GLY A 134 -0.29 -11.39 -1.61
N HIS A 135 0.16 -10.22 -2.05
CA HIS A 135 -0.57 -9.39 -3.02
C HIS A 135 -0.20 -9.75 -4.46
N ASN A 136 -1.04 -9.38 -5.41
CA ASN A 136 -0.75 -9.53 -6.83
C ASN A 136 0.56 -8.80 -7.17
N PRO A 137 1.43 -9.40 -8.01
CA PRO A 137 2.67 -8.74 -8.40
C PRO A 137 2.38 -7.52 -9.29
N PRO A 138 3.09 -6.41 -9.09
CA PRO A 138 2.97 -5.27 -9.97
C PRO A 138 3.53 -5.58 -11.36
N VAL A 139 3.13 -4.76 -12.32
CA VAL A 139 3.56 -4.83 -13.71
C VAL A 139 4.50 -3.67 -14.00
N LEU A 140 5.64 -3.99 -14.57
CA LEU A 140 6.65 -3.03 -15.00
C LEU A 140 6.68 -2.96 -16.53
N THR A 141 6.72 -1.76 -17.09
CA THR A 141 6.98 -1.56 -18.51
C THR A 141 8.15 -0.62 -18.69
N GLY A 142 9.11 -1.03 -19.50
CA GLY A 142 10.26 -0.23 -19.91
C GLY A 142 10.00 0.59 -21.16
N GLN A 143 11.07 1.13 -21.73
CA GLN A 143 11.03 1.94 -22.95
C GLN A 143 10.66 1.13 -24.20
N ASP A 144 10.78 -0.19 -24.14
CA ASP A 144 10.35 -1.14 -25.19
C ASP A 144 8.81 -1.25 -25.31
N GLY A 145 8.08 -0.76 -24.28
CA GLY A 145 6.62 -0.85 -24.19
C GLY A 145 6.09 -2.22 -23.80
N GLU A 146 6.97 -3.19 -23.54
CA GLU A 146 6.60 -4.52 -23.11
C GLU A 146 6.24 -4.53 -21.62
N PHE A 147 5.18 -5.28 -21.25
CA PHE A 147 4.72 -5.42 -19.88
C PHE A 147 5.28 -6.70 -19.25
N HIS A 148 5.95 -6.56 -18.14
CA HIS A 148 6.53 -7.68 -17.39
C HIS A 148 6.04 -7.69 -15.95
N TYR A 149 5.56 -8.83 -15.47
CA TYR A 149 5.31 -8.99 -14.05
C TYR A 149 6.60 -8.94 -13.26
N LEU A 150 6.59 -8.16 -12.19
CA LEU A 150 7.70 -8.14 -11.25
C LEU A 150 7.70 -9.44 -10.45
N LYS A 151 8.45 -10.43 -10.95
CA LYS A 151 8.51 -11.76 -10.35
C LYS A 151 9.33 -11.73 -9.08
N GLN A 152 8.66 -11.88 -7.97
CA GLN A 152 9.28 -12.11 -6.66
C GLN A 152 8.50 -13.20 -5.94
N LYS A 153 9.19 -13.97 -5.11
CA LYS A 153 8.53 -14.87 -4.16
C LYS A 153 7.76 -14.01 -3.15
N SER A 154 6.44 -14.14 -3.19
CA SER A 154 5.56 -13.45 -2.25
C SER A 154 5.77 -13.99 -0.83
N GLY A 155 5.75 -13.11 0.15
CA GLY A 155 5.66 -13.45 1.56
C GLY A 155 4.25 -13.83 1.98
N LEU A 156 4.08 -14.16 3.25
CA LEU A 156 2.78 -14.41 3.85
C LEU A 156 1.98 -13.09 3.93
N VAL A 157 0.65 -13.20 3.92
CA VAL A 157 -0.24 -12.05 4.16
C VAL A 157 0.03 -11.40 5.52
N LEU A 158 -0.17 -10.10 5.64
CA LEU A 158 -0.12 -9.40 6.93
C LEU A 158 -1.25 -9.88 7.85
N ALA A 159 -0.97 -9.97 9.14
CA ALA A 159 -1.84 -10.54 10.17
C ALA A 159 -2.13 -12.04 9.99
N GLY A 160 -1.31 -12.76 9.21
CA GLY A 160 -1.43 -14.20 9.01
C GLY A 160 -0.66 -15.04 10.04
N MET A 161 0.51 -14.57 10.45
CA MET A 161 1.39 -15.24 11.44
C MET A 161 2.29 -14.20 12.10
N GLU A 162 2.18 -14.05 13.39
CA GLU A 162 2.85 -12.98 14.16
C GLU A 162 4.38 -12.98 14.00
N GLU A 163 4.99 -14.17 14.05
CA GLU A 163 6.45 -14.32 13.99
C GLU A 163 7.03 -14.27 12.56
N PHE A 164 6.19 -14.04 11.54
CA PHE A 164 6.67 -14.00 10.17
C PHE A 164 7.54 -12.76 9.92
N ILE A 165 8.76 -13.00 9.43
CA ILE A 165 9.73 -11.96 9.09
C ILE A 165 9.76 -11.79 7.57
N TYR A 166 9.47 -10.57 7.12
CA TYR A 166 9.46 -10.23 5.70
C TYR A 166 10.87 -9.97 5.18
N GLN A 167 11.07 -10.26 3.90
CA GLN A 167 12.31 -10.00 3.19
C GLN A 167 12.04 -9.08 2.02
N LYS A 168 12.90 -8.08 1.85
CA LYS A 168 12.82 -7.16 0.71
C LYS A 168 13.58 -7.69 -0.50
N ALA A 169 13.16 -7.23 -1.67
CA ALA A 169 13.89 -7.33 -2.92
C ALA A 169 14.04 -5.94 -3.53
N THR A 170 14.81 -5.85 -4.60
CA THR A 170 15.11 -4.59 -5.28
C THR A 170 14.93 -4.72 -6.78
N PHE A 171 14.53 -3.63 -7.40
CA PHE A 171 14.61 -3.47 -8.86
C PHE A 171 14.95 -2.01 -9.20
N GLN A 172 15.32 -1.80 -10.46
CA GLN A 172 15.77 -0.50 -10.94
C GLN A 172 14.74 0.07 -11.92
N LEU A 173 14.21 1.26 -11.61
CA LEU A 173 13.47 2.09 -12.54
C LEU A 173 14.44 3.01 -13.30
N LYS A 174 14.23 3.12 -14.60
CA LYS A 174 14.89 4.09 -15.47
C LYS A 174 13.91 5.18 -15.83
N GLN A 175 14.42 6.31 -16.29
CA GLN A 175 13.57 7.39 -16.76
C GLN A 175 12.65 6.90 -17.91
N GLY A 176 11.35 7.14 -17.78
CA GLY A 176 10.34 6.70 -18.72
C GLY A 176 9.71 5.32 -18.40
N ASP A 177 10.26 4.56 -17.48
CA ASP A 177 9.65 3.32 -17.02
C ASP A 177 8.34 3.60 -16.26
N ARG A 178 7.43 2.64 -16.30
CA ARG A 178 6.13 2.73 -15.63
C ARG A 178 5.93 1.49 -14.75
N LEU A 179 5.42 1.74 -13.56
CA LEU A 179 5.03 0.70 -12.60
C LEU A 179 3.51 0.76 -12.38
N PHE A 180 2.84 -0.41 -12.52
CA PHE A 180 1.40 -0.57 -12.30
C PHE A 180 1.12 -1.57 -11.20
#